data_b4e9db8d329dbb1952a9b281ee59d176
#
_entry.id   b4e9db8d329dbb1952a9b281ee59d176
#
_cell.length_a   1.000
_cell.length_b   1.000
_cell.length_c   1.000
_cell.angle_alpha   90.00
_cell.angle_beta   90.00
_cell.angle_gamma   90.00
#
_symmetry.space_group_name_H-M   'P 1'
#
loop_
_entity.id
_entity.type
_entity.pdbx_description
1 polymer ?
#
loop_
_entity_poly.entity_id
_entity_poly.type
_entity_poly.pdbx_seq_one_letter_code
_entity_poly.pdbx_strand_id
1 'polypeptide(L)'
;MATKIREAAAPPREISADKITELFMHYCLENHKKPESVYLFCKQNGFTEKEFYNYFSSIDAIEKSVFVSFHKLAVALINQSDDTTILGFRDKLLTYYYTYFEILTANRSYVVFALKEKNKLQSLIKLKEFRTEFKNFIAGISEGYLKVKSERIRKAQQDALEEGAWIQFMVTLKFWLDDESIGFEKTDLFIEKSIRATFDLIDTTPLESVIDFGKFLIKEKLK
;
A
#
# COMPACT_ATOMS: atom_id res chain seq x y z
N MET A 1 59.97 15.72 1.17
CA MET A 1 58.82 15.81 2.11
C MET A 1 57.54 15.62 1.32
N ALA A 2 56.93 14.42 1.42
CA ALA A 2 55.69 14.12 0.67
C ALA A 2 54.50 14.39 1.62
N THR A 3 53.71 15.42 1.29
CA THR A 3 52.52 15.77 2.03
C THR A 3 51.42 14.75 1.72
N LYS A 4 51.09 13.90 2.68
CA LYS A 4 49.94 12.99 2.63
C LYS A 4 48.66 13.84 2.60
N ILE A 5 48.01 13.92 1.46
CA ILE A 5 46.66 14.46 1.34
C ILE A 5 45.75 13.50 2.12
N ARG A 6 45.23 13.96 3.26
CA ARG A 6 44.14 13.25 3.95
C ARG A 6 42.89 13.35 3.08
N GLU A 7 42.51 12.24 2.52
CA GLU A 7 41.21 12.06 1.90
C GLU A 7 40.14 12.37 2.96
N ALA A 8 39.34 13.40 2.72
CA ALA A 8 38.24 13.80 3.60
C ALA A 8 37.24 12.63 3.63
N ALA A 9 37.06 12.05 4.79
CA ALA A 9 36.02 11.03 5.01
C ALA A 9 34.65 11.62 4.59
N ALA A 10 33.97 10.93 3.68
CA ALA A 10 32.60 11.28 3.30
C ALA A 10 31.75 11.39 4.57
N PRO A 11 30.79 12.35 4.64
CA PRO A 11 29.94 12.51 5.81
C PRO A 11 29.25 11.15 6.11
N PRO A 12 29.05 10.81 7.39
CA PRO A 12 28.41 9.55 7.76
C PRO A 12 27.06 9.47 7.08
N ARG A 13 26.84 8.44 6.27
CA ARG A 13 25.55 8.16 5.64
C ARG A 13 24.58 7.86 6.75
N GLU A 14 23.63 8.75 6.98
CA GLU A 14 22.56 8.50 7.94
C GLU A 14 21.69 7.34 7.42
N ILE A 15 21.78 6.20 8.09
CA ILE A 15 21.00 5.01 7.75
C ILE A 15 19.62 5.18 8.38
N SER A 16 18.57 5.14 7.55
CA SER A 16 17.17 5.21 7.93
C SER A 16 16.42 3.98 7.41
N ALA A 17 15.20 3.75 7.93
CA ALA A 17 14.31 2.71 7.42
C ALA A 17 14.06 2.86 5.92
N ASP A 18 13.83 4.08 5.45
CA ASP A 18 13.57 4.37 4.03
C ASP A 18 14.79 4.06 3.17
N LYS A 19 16.00 4.42 3.66
CA LYS A 19 17.24 4.12 2.94
C LYS A 19 17.52 2.62 2.85
N ILE A 20 17.29 1.88 3.92
CA ILE A 20 17.41 0.41 3.90
C ILE A 20 16.40 -0.21 2.93
N THR A 21 15.17 0.29 2.91
CA THR A 21 14.11 -0.15 1.99
C THR A 21 14.47 0.12 0.54
N GLU A 22 14.99 1.29 0.22
CA GLU A 22 15.49 1.66 -1.11
C GLU A 22 16.61 0.71 -1.56
N LEU A 23 17.62 0.51 -0.72
CA LEU A 23 18.74 -0.40 -0.99
C LEU A 23 18.27 -1.84 -1.19
N PHE A 24 17.26 -2.28 -0.44
CA PHE A 24 16.67 -3.61 -0.60
C PHE A 24 15.97 -3.76 -1.96
N MET A 25 15.17 -2.77 -2.36
CA MET A 25 14.51 -2.80 -3.67
C MET A 25 15.55 -2.84 -4.82
N HIS A 26 16.59 -2.02 -4.73
CA HIS A 26 17.70 -2.03 -5.68
C HIS A 26 18.39 -3.40 -5.75
N TYR A 27 18.73 -3.96 -4.60
CA TYR A 27 19.35 -5.29 -4.55
C TYR A 27 18.47 -6.34 -5.24
N CYS A 28 17.18 -6.36 -4.97
CA CYS A 28 16.25 -7.31 -5.58
C CYS A 28 16.20 -7.19 -7.11
N LEU A 29 16.24 -5.96 -7.63
CA LEU A 29 16.19 -5.70 -9.07
C LEU A 29 17.51 -6.08 -9.77
N GLU A 30 18.65 -5.75 -9.17
CA GLU A 30 19.96 -6.06 -9.74
C GLU A 30 20.27 -7.56 -9.73
N ASN A 31 19.86 -8.25 -8.66
CA ASN A 31 20.20 -9.68 -8.47
C ASN A 31 19.06 -10.63 -8.85
N HIS A 32 17.87 -10.13 -9.20
CA HIS A 32 16.65 -10.92 -9.46
C HIS A 32 16.27 -11.88 -8.33
N LYS A 33 16.71 -11.60 -7.11
CA LYS A 33 16.43 -12.35 -5.88
C LYS A 33 16.57 -11.48 -4.64
N LYS A 34 16.00 -11.93 -3.53
CA LYS A 34 16.20 -11.29 -2.22
C LYS A 34 17.61 -11.54 -1.70
N PRO A 35 18.14 -10.65 -0.81
CA PRO A 35 19.37 -10.91 -0.10
C PRO A 35 19.30 -12.24 0.68
N GLU A 36 20.37 -13.04 0.63
CA GLU A 36 20.43 -14.34 1.31
C GLU A 36 20.59 -14.21 2.82
N SER A 37 21.22 -13.13 3.28
CA SER A 37 21.39 -12.85 4.70
C SER A 37 21.50 -11.36 4.99
N VAL A 38 21.12 -10.96 6.20
CA VAL A 38 21.28 -9.58 6.69
C VAL A 38 22.75 -9.18 6.65
N TYR A 39 23.66 -10.06 7.07
CA TYR A 39 25.09 -9.78 7.05
C TYR A 39 25.62 -9.38 5.67
N LEU A 40 25.33 -10.20 4.65
CA LEU A 40 25.79 -9.93 3.28
C LEU A 40 25.17 -8.65 2.73
N PHE A 41 23.89 -8.42 2.98
CA PHE A 41 23.19 -7.22 2.56
C PHE A 41 23.79 -5.96 3.18
N CYS A 42 24.03 -5.95 4.49
CA CYS A 42 24.65 -4.84 5.19
C CYS A 42 26.07 -4.57 4.68
N LYS A 43 26.89 -5.66 4.55
CA LYS A 43 28.27 -5.56 4.07
C LYS A 43 28.36 -4.95 2.66
N GLN A 44 27.49 -5.35 1.75
CA GLN A 44 27.47 -4.83 0.38
C GLN A 44 27.04 -3.37 0.30
N ASN A 45 26.21 -2.94 1.24
CA ASN A 45 25.66 -1.58 1.25
C ASN A 45 26.38 -0.61 2.22
N GLY A 46 27.42 -1.08 2.92
CA GLY A 46 28.31 -0.25 3.72
C GLY A 46 27.72 0.21 5.05
N PHE A 47 26.85 -0.58 5.66
CA PHE A 47 26.32 -0.36 7.01
C PHE A 47 26.37 -1.66 7.84
N THR A 48 26.13 -1.57 9.14
CA THR A 48 26.28 -2.68 10.08
C THR A 48 24.96 -3.40 10.33
N GLU A 49 25.00 -4.68 10.74
CA GLU A 49 23.81 -5.40 11.19
C GLU A 49 23.12 -4.71 12.38
N LYS A 50 23.90 -4.05 13.26
CA LYS A 50 23.34 -3.27 14.38
C LYS A 50 22.44 -2.14 13.87
N GLU A 51 22.88 -1.39 12.85
CA GLU A 51 22.08 -0.34 12.21
C GLU A 51 20.85 -0.91 11.53
N PHE A 52 20.98 -2.07 10.87
CA PHE A 52 19.85 -2.78 10.28
C PHE A 52 18.79 -3.14 11.32
N TYR A 53 19.20 -3.79 12.41
CA TYR A 53 18.30 -4.26 13.45
C TYR A 53 17.66 -3.15 14.29
N ASN A 54 18.09 -1.88 14.14
CA ASN A 54 17.35 -0.74 14.68
C ASN A 54 16.01 -0.51 13.97
N TYR A 55 15.86 -0.99 12.71
CA TYR A 55 14.70 -0.72 11.87
C TYR A 55 13.93 -1.97 11.46
N PHE A 56 14.62 -3.07 11.19
CA PHE A 56 14.03 -4.30 10.68
C PHE A 56 14.55 -5.53 11.40
N SER A 57 13.67 -6.49 11.68
CA SER A 57 14.03 -7.75 12.33
C SER A 57 14.59 -8.81 11.35
N SER A 58 14.32 -8.68 10.04
CA SER A 58 14.73 -9.63 9.01
C SER A 58 14.59 -9.05 7.61
N ILE A 59 15.16 -9.73 6.62
CA ILE A 59 14.92 -9.42 5.19
C ILE A 59 13.44 -9.51 4.82
N ASP A 60 12.71 -10.49 5.33
CA ASP A 60 11.28 -10.62 5.09
C ASP A 60 10.45 -9.48 5.73
N ALA A 61 10.94 -8.89 6.83
CA ALA A 61 10.31 -7.71 7.43
C ALA A 61 10.42 -6.48 6.51
N ILE A 62 11.57 -6.28 5.84
CA ILE A 62 11.68 -5.19 4.84
C ILE A 62 10.69 -5.44 3.70
N GLU A 63 10.65 -6.64 3.14
CA GLU A 63 9.77 -6.95 2.00
C GLU A 63 8.31 -6.60 2.28
N LYS A 64 7.83 -6.89 3.49
CA LYS A 64 6.47 -6.56 3.92
C LYS A 64 6.28 -5.05 4.16
N SER A 65 7.33 -4.35 4.58
CA SER A 65 7.26 -2.91 4.88
C SER A 65 7.25 -2.03 3.63
N VAL A 66 7.72 -2.51 2.46
CA VAL A 66 7.80 -1.69 1.23
C VAL A 66 6.44 -1.08 0.86
N PHE A 67 5.39 -1.90 0.80
CA PHE A 67 4.05 -1.41 0.45
C PHE A 67 3.45 -0.50 1.53
N VAL A 68 3.82 -0.71 2.79
CA VAL A 68 3.48 0.19 3.90
C VAL A 68 4.20 1.53 3.76
N SER A 69 5.47 1.52 3.35
CA SER A 69 6.23 2.76 3.10
C SER A 69 5.63 3.57 1.95
N PHE A 70 5.23 2.91 0.86
CA PHE A 70 4.50 3.56 -0.24
C PHE A 70 3.18 4.17 0.23
N HIS A 71 2.44 3.46 1.08
CA HIS A 71 1.21 3.98 1.68
C HIS A 71 1.45 5.22 2.55
N LYS A 72 2.44 5.16 3.43
CA LYS A 72 2.80 6.30 4.27
C LYS A 72 3.21 7.52 3.45
N LEU A 73 3.98 7.29 2.38
CA LEU A 73 4.36 8.36 1.45
C LEU A 73 3.13 8.96 0.77
N ALA A 74 2.20 8.13 0.26
CA ALA A 74 0.97 8.62 -0.37
C ALA A 74 0.14 9.47 0.60
N VAL A 75 -0.07 8.98 1.83
CA VAL A 75 -0.82 9.72 2.86
C VAL A 75 -0.11 11.03 3.23
N ALA A 76 1.22 11.03 3.34
CA ALA A 76 1.98 12.24 3.63
C ALA A 76 1.85 13.29 2.53
N LEU A 77 1.93 12.88 1.25
CA LEU A 77 1.76 13.77 0.10
C LEU A 77 0.35 14.39 0.04
N ILE A 78 -0.67 13.59 0.30
CA ILE A 78 -2.05 14.07 0.34
C ILE A 78 -2.25 15.09 1.47
N ASN A 79 -1.71 14.83 2.64
CA ASN A 79 -1.85 15.71 3.80
C ASN A 79 -1.05 17.02 3.70
N GLN A 80 -0.11 17.13 2.77
CA GLN A 80 0.59 18.39 2.48
C GLN A 80 -0.23 19.38 1.64
N SER A 81 -1.32 18.91 1.04
CA SER A 81 -2.23 19.75 0.24
C SER A 81 -3.33 20.31 1.14
N ASP A 82 -3.38 21.63 1.31
CA ASP A 82 -4.38 22.31 2.14
C ASP A 82 -5.83 22.07 1.68
N ASP A 83 -6.03 21.78 0.40
CA ASP A 83 -7.34 21.53 -0.19
C ASP A 83 -7.99 20.21 0.26
N THR A 84 -7.21 19.26 0.80
CA THR A 84 -7.73 17.92 1.13
C THR A 84 -8.61 17.88 2.37
N THR A 85 -8.54 18.90 3.24
CA THR A 85 -9.39 19.00 4.44
C THR A 85 -10.86 19.19 4.13
N ILE A 86 -11.19 19.78 2.96
CA ILE A 86 -12.53 20.13 2.52
C ILE A 86 -13.16 19.00 1.69
N LEU A 87 -12.35 18.05 1.21
CA LEU A 87 -12.80 16.98 0.32
C LEU A 87 -13.72 15.99 1.04
N GLY A 88 -14.74 15.52 0.34
CA GLY A 88 -15.59 14.41 0.75
C GLY A 88 -14.87 13.07 0.68
N PHE A 89 -15.46 12.02 1.25
CA PHE A 89 -14.87 10.66 1.29
C PHE A 89 -14.48 10.16 -0.11
N ARG A 90 -15.35 10.34 -1.09
CA ARG A 90 -15.10 9.94 -2.49
C ARG A 90 -13.85 10.59 -3.07
N ASP A 91 -13.72 11.91 -2.91
CA ASP A 91 -12.61 12.65 -3.50
C ASP A 91 -11.29 12.35 -2.79
N LYS A 92 -11.32 12.16 -1.47
CA LYS A 92 -10.16 11.69 -0.70
C LYS A 92 -9.70 10.31 -1.16
N LEU A 93 -10.63 9.40 -1.39
CA LEU A 93 -10.32 8.06 -1.89
C LEU A 93 -9.74 8.11 -3.31
N LEU A 94 -10.31 8.91 -4.19
CA LEU A 94 -9.83 9.09 -5.55
C LEU A 94 -8.42 9.67 -5.57
N THR A 95 -8.17 10.74 -4.80
CA THR A 95 -6.84 11.34 -4.64
C THR A 95 -5.83 10.32 -4.13
N TYR A 96 -6.22 9.52 -3.13
CA TYR A 96 -5.35 8.46 -2.61
C TYR A 96 -4.99 7.43 -3.68
N TYR A 97 -5.94 6.97 -4.47
CA TYR A 97 -5.65 5.99 -5.52
C TYR A 97 -4.69 6.55 -6.55
N TYR A 98 -4.91 7.74 -7.08
CA TYR A 98 -4.00 8.36 -8.03
C TYR A 98 -2.60 8.51 -7.44
N THR A 99 -2.47 9.07 -6.23
CA THR A 99 -1.17 9.27 -5.59
C THR A 99 -0.46 7.94 -5.33
N TYR A 100 -1.18 6.93 -4.83
CA TYR A 100 -0.58 5.62 -4.55
C TYR A 100 -0.16 4.89 -5.82
N PHE A 101 -0.99 4.87 -6.87
CA PHE A 101 -0.65 4.23 -8.14
C PHE A 101 0.46 4.96 -8.88
N GLU A 102 0.60 6.27 -8.73
CA GLU A 102 1.76 7.02 -9.21
C GLU A 102 3.06 6.55 -8.52
N ILE A 103 3.04 6.37 -7.20
CA ILE A 103 4.16 5.81 -6.44
C ILE A 103 4.47 4.38 -6.92
N LEU A 104 3.45 3.54 -7.13
CA LEU A 104 3.67 2.20 -7.69
C LEU A 104 4.29 2.25 -9.09
N THR A 105 3.88 3.20 -9.92
CA THR A 105 4.40 3.39 -11.28
C THR A 105 5.87 3.83 -11.25
N ALA A 106 6.24 4.74 -10.37
CA ALA A 106 7.63 5.14 -10.15
C ALA A 106 8.52 3.96 -9.68
N ASN A 107 7.93 2.94 -9.06
CA ASN A 107 8.61 1.75 -8.53
C ASN A 107 8.18 0.46 -9.25
N ARG A 108 7.67 0.56 -10.49
CA ARG A 108 6.99 -0.55 -11.18
C ARG A 108 7.85 -1.81 -11.28
N SER A 109 9.12 -1.69 -11.59
CA SER A 109 10.01 -2.85 -11.72
C SER A 109 10.05 -3.68 -10.43
N TYR A 110 10.15 -3.04 -9.27
CA TYR A 110 10.13 -3.73 -7.99
C TYR A 110 8.75 -4.32 -7.69
N VAL A 111 7.67 -3.56 -7.91
CA VAL A 111 6.31 -4.05 -7.65
C VAL A 111 5.98 -5.29 -8.49
N VAL A 112 6.38 -5.28 -9.76
CA VAL A 112 6.24 -6.44 -10.66
C VAL A 112 7.09 -7.63 -10.16
N PHE A 113 8.35 -7.38 -9.78
CA PHE A 113 9.22 -8.40 -9.18
C PHE A 113 8.58 -9.01 -7.92
N ALA A 114 8.05 -8.19 -7.03
CA ALA A 114 7.48 -8.62 -5.75
C ALA A 114 6.14 -9.35 -5.89
N LEU A 115 5.28 -8.99 -6.86
CA LEU A 115 3.89 -9.46 -6.94
C LEU A 115 3.61 -10.42 -8.09
N LYS A 116 4.42 -10.45 -9.17
CA LYS A 116 4.27 -11.43 -10.28
C LYS A 116 4.90 -12.78 -9.96
N GLU A 117 4.91 -13.19 -8.71
CA GLU A 117 5.35 -14.54 -8.33
C GLU A 117 4.35 -15.62 -8.80
N LYS A 118 4.89 -16.84 -9.05
CA LYS A 118 4.06 -18.01 -9.41
C LYS A 118 3.03 -18.36 -8.33
N ASN A 119 3.35 -18.04 -7.08
CA ASN A 119 2.47 -18.32 -5.94
C ASN A 119 1.72 -17.06 -5.51
N LYS A 120 0.46 -16.93 -5.94
CA LYS A 120 -0.43 -15.81 -5.58
C LYS A 120 -0.61 -15.62 -4.06
N LEU A 121 -0.53 -16.72 -3.29
CA LEU A 121 -0.66 -16.64 -1.83
C LEU A 121 0.52 -15.90 -1.19
N GLN A 122 1.74 -16.10 -1.69
CA GLN A 122 2.92 -15.38 -1.22
C GLN A 122 2.82 -13.88 -1.52
N SER A 123 2.32 -13.51 -2.69
CA SER A 123 2.07 -12.09 -3.02
C SER A 123 1.08 -11.44 -2.04
N LEU A 124 0.01 -12.16 -1.65
CA LEU A 124 -0.95 -11.65 -0.66
C LEU A 124 -0.35 -11.50 0.75
N ILE A 125 0.57 -12.39 1.14
CA ILE A 125 1.28 -12.29 2.44
C ILE A 125 2.11 -11.02 2.51
N LYS A 126 2.75 -10.60 1.41
CA LYS A 126 3.52 -9.36 1.34
C LYS A 126 2.65 -8.10 1.54
N LEU A 127 1.39 -8.17 1.15
CA LEU A 127 0.43 -7.06 1.27
C LEU A 127 -0.32 -7.04 2.62
N LYS A 128 -0.07 -8.01 3.53
CA LYS A 128 -0.86 -8.16 4.77
C LYS A 128 -0.78 -6.93 5.67
N GLU A 129 0.43 -6.41 5.90
CA GLU A 129 0.62 -5.23 6.75
C GLU A 129 0.04 -3.98 6.07
N PHE A 130 0.28 -3.82 4.79
CA PHE A 130 -0.34 -2.75 4.00
C PHE A 130 -1.87 -2.81 4.03
N ARG A 131 -2.50 -4.01 3.95
CA ARG A 131 -3.94 -4.16 4.06
C ARG A 131 -4.48 -3.56 5.37
N THR A 132 -3.78 -3.80 6.48
CA THR A 132 -4.19 -3.26 7.78
C THR A 132 -4.13 -1.73 7.78
N GLU A 133 -3.02 -1.15 7.32
CA GLU A 133 -2.86 0.30 7.24
C GLU A 133 -3.86 0.96 6.28
N PHE A 134 -4.09 0.33 5.12
CA PHE A 134 -5.09 0.79 4.16
C PHE A 134 -6.50 0.80 4.74
N LYS A 135 -6.91 -0.26 5.46
CA LYS A 135 -8.22 -0.30 6.12
C LYS A 135 -8.35 0.77 7.20
N ASN A 136 -7.32 0.99 8.01
CA ASN A 136 -7.28 2.07 9.01
C ASN A 136 -7.43 3.45 8.32
N PHE A 137 -6.76 3.66 7.20
CA PHE A 137 -6.90 4.88 6.41
C PHE A 137 -8.34 5.06 5.89
N ILE A 138 -8.95 4.00 5.31
CA ILE A 138 -10.34 4.03 4.86
C ILE A 138 -11.28 4.38 6.02
N ALA A 139 -11.09 3.76 7.19
CA ALA A 139 -11.88 4.08 8.39
C ALA A 139 -11.79 5.57 8.74
N GLY A 140 -10.59 6.14 8.71
CA GLY A 140 -10.38 7.56 9.01
C GLY A 140 -11.03 8.51 8.00
N ILE A 141 -10.87 8.27 6.69
CA ILE A 141 -11.44 9.18 5.67
C ILE A 141 -12.94 9.02 5.47
N SER A 142 -13.52 7.90 5.91
CA SER A 142 -14.97 7.63 5.85
C SER A 142 -15.72 8.04 7.14
N GLU A 143 -15.02 8.62 8.11
CA GLU A 143 -15.64 9.07 9.35
C GLU A 143 -16.76 10.06 9.08
N GLY A 144 -17.95 9.82 9.66
CA GLY A 144 -19.14 10.63 9.45
C GLY A 144 -19.88 10.41 8.12
N TYR A 145 -19.35 9.60 7.19
CA TYR A 145 -20.04 9.25 5.94
C TYR A 145 -21.26 8.36 6.19
N LEU A 146 -21.12 7.35 7.06
CA LEU A 146 -22.21 6.44 7.39
C LEU A 146 -23.14 7.04 8.46
N LYS A 147 -24.32 7.49 8.03
CA LYS A 147 -25.34 8.13 8.88
C LYS A 147 -26.31 7.10 9.48
N VAL A 148 -25.86 6.26 10.40
CA VAL A 148 -26.70 5.23 11.02
C VAL A 148 -26.80 5.42 12.53
N LYS A 149 -28.03 5.33 13.06
CA LYS A 149 -28.31 5.54 14.49
C LYS A 149 -27.87 4.38 15.37
N SER A 150 -27.86 3.15 14.85
CA SER A 150 -27.49 1.95 15.60
C SER A 150 -26.01 1.68 15.52
N GLU A 151 -25.31 1.65 16.65
CA GLU A 151 -23.88 1.37 16.76
C GLU A 151 -23.49 0.01 16.12
N ARG A 152 -24.31 -1.02 16.36
CA ARG A 152 -24.08 -2.35 15.81
C ARG A 152 -24.15 -2.38 14.27
N ILE A 153 -25.12 -1.66 13.71
CA ILE A 153 -25.29 -1.56 12.26
C ILE A 153 -24.15 -0.72 11.67
N ARG A 154 -23.81 0.38 12.32
CA ARG A 154 -22.70 1.25 11.91
C ARG A 154 -21.38 0.48 11.82
N LYS A 155 -21.06 -0.33 12.84
CA LYS A 155 -19.84 -1.15 12.81
C LYS A 155 -19.85 -2.16 11.67
N ALA A 156 -20.96 -2.87 11.46
CA ALA A 156 -21.06 -3.83 10.35
C ALA A 156 -20.92 -3.18 8.97
N GLN A 157 -21.48 -1.96 8.80
CA GLN A 157 -21.34 -1.20 7.57
C GLN A 157 -19.91 -0.69 7.38
N GLN A 158 -19.24 -0.24 8.44
CA GLN A 158 -17.85 0.18 8.41
C GLN A 158 -16.94 -0.98 8.00
N ASP A 159 -17.09 -2.16 8.61
CA ASP A 159 -16.34 -3.37 8.27
C ASP A 159 -16.56 -3.75 6.79
N ALA A 160 -17.80 -3.67 6.29
CA ALA A 160 -18.13 -3.95 4.90
C ALA A 160 -17.52 -2.93 3.93
N LEU A 161 -17.51 -1.65 4.30
CA LEU A 161 -16.91 -0.57 3.52
C LEU A 161 -15.38 -0.78 3.39
N GLU A 162 -14.71 -1.07 4.49
CA GLU A 162 -13.27 -1.32 4.52
C GLU A 162 -12.88 -2.56 3.69
N GLU A 163 -13.64 -3.66 3.79
CA GLU A 163 -13.39 -4.85 2.98
C GLU A 163 -13.70 -4.60 1.50
N GLY A 164 -14.78 -3.89 1.19
CA GLY A 164 -15.12 -3.50 -0.16
C GLY A 164 -14.04 -2.63 -0.80
N ALA A 165 -13.54 -1.64 -0.07
CA ALA A 165 -12.42 -0.80 -0.51
C ALA A 165 -11.13 -1.62 -0.75
N TRP A 166 -10.84 -2.60 0.12
CA TRP A 166 -9.71 -3.50 -0.08
C TRP A 166 -9.85 -4.36 -1.33
N ILE A 167 -11.03 -4.94 -1.56
CA ILE A 167 -11.31 -5.73 -2.77
C ILE A 167 -11.14 -4.86 -4.01
N GLN A 168 -11.70 -3.64 -4.01
CA GLN A 168 -11.55 -2.70 -5.10
C GLN A 168 -10.08 -2.36 -5.35
N PHE A 169 -9.30 -2.11 -4.28
CA PHE A 169 -7.86 -1.88 -4.39
C PHE A 169 -7.15 -3.06 -5.07
N MET A 170 -7.43 -4.29 -4.66
CA MET A 170 -6.82 -5.49 -5.22
C MET A 170 -7.18 -5.71 -6.70
N VAL A 171 -8.41 -5.39 -7.08
CA VAL A 171 -8.84 -5.45 -8.49
C VAL A 171 -8.12 -4.37 -9.31
N THR A 172 -8.00 -3.15 -8.79
CA THR A 172 -7.26 -2.05 -9.42
C THR A 172 -5.77 -2.39 -9.56
N LEU A 173 -5.16 -2.95 -8.51
CA LEU A 173 -3.76 -3.38 -8.52
C LEU A 173 -3.52 -4.46 -9.59
N LYS A 174 -4.43 -5.43 -9.68
CA LYS A 174 -4.35 -6.45 -10.74
C LYS A 174 -4.46 -5.81 -12.12
N PHE A 175 -5.42 -4.91 -12.33
CA PHE A 175 -5.60 -4.21 -13.59
C PHE A 175 -4.35 -3.43 -13.98
N TRP A 176 -3.77 -2.66 -13.05
CA TRP A 176 -2.54 -1.91 -13.26
C TRP A 176 -1.34 -2.81 -13.57
N LEU A 177 -1.20 -3.98 -12.92
CA LEU A 177 -0.12 -4.93 -13.21
C LEU A 177 -0.18 -5.46 -14.65
N ASP A 178 -1.38 -5.55 -15.23
CA ASP A 178 -1.63 -6.06 -16.58
C ASP A 178 -1.80 -4.93 -17.62
N ASP A 179 -1.76 -3.65 -17.18
CA ASP A 179 -1.91 -2.50 -18.06
C ASP A 179 -0.61 -2.25 -18.88
N GLU A 180 -0.76 -2.27 -20.19
CA GLU A 180 0.31 -2.01 -21.18
C GLU A 180 0.09 -0.67 -21.92
N SER A 181 -0.86 0.16 -21.49
CA SER A 181 -1.10 1.47 -22.10
C SER A 181 0.01 2.46 -21.75
N ILE A 182 0.25 3.43 -22.63
CA ILE A 182 1.24 4.49 -22.40
C ILE A 182 0.80 5.30 -21.18
N GLY A 183 1.71 5.52 -20.24
CA GLY A 183 1.43 6.27 -19.02
C GLY A 183 0.38 5.63 -18.09
N PHE A 184 -0.04 4.40 -18.36
CA PHE A 184 -1.10 3.69 -17.60
C PHE A 184 -2.47 4.38 -17.64
N GLU A 185 -2.79 5.08 -18.74
CA GLU A 185 -4.04 5.83 -18.92
C GLU A 185 -5.30 4.97 -18.70
N LYS A 186 -5.25 3.67 -19.05
CA LYS A 186 -6.38 2.77 -18.82
C LYS A 186 -6.58 2.50 -17.32
N THR A 187 -5.51 2.47 -16.54
CA THR A 187 -5.60 2.35 -15.09
C THR A 187 -6.22 3.58 -14.46
N ASP A 188 -5.85 4.77 -14.89
CA ASP A 188 -6.45 6.02 -14.40
C ASP A 188 -7.95 6.06 -14.69
N LEU A 189 -8.33 5.69 -15.92
CA LEU A 189 -9.74 5.59 -16.29
C LEU A 189 -10.48 4.50 -15.50
N PHE A 190 -9.81 3.39 -15.20
CA PHE A 190 -10.37 2.32 -14.36
C PHE A 190 -10.60 2.81 -12.92
N ILE A 191 -9.63 3.51 -12.33
CA ILE A 191 -9.75 4.12 -10.99
C ILE A 191 -10.96 5.05 -10.93
N GLU A 192 -11.05 6.01 -11.86
CA GLU A 192 -12.17 6.96 -11.90
C GLU A 192 -13.51 6.25 -11.99
N LYS A 193 -13.67 5.36 -12.98
CA LYS A 193 -14.96 4.70 -13.23
C LYS A 193 -15.34 3.72 -12.13
N SER A 194 -14.38 2.96 -11.58
CA SER A 194 -14.68 1.97 -10.54
C SER A 194 -15.03 2.64 -9.21
N ILE A 195 -14.34 3.71 -8.82
CA ILE A 195 -14.67 4.48 -7.62
C ILE A 195 -16.05 5.12 -7.79
N ARG A 196 -16.32 5.74 -8.94
CA ARG A 196 -17.65 6.32 -9.22
C ARG A 196 -18.75 5.27 -9.09
N ALA A 197 -18.61 4.13 -9.75
CA ALA A 197 -19.61 3.06 -9.70
C ALA A 197 -19.81 2.53 -8.28
N THR A 198 -18.73 2.43 -7.48
CA THR A 198 -18.82 2.01 -6.09
C THR A 198 -19.65 2.98 -5.26
N PHE A 199 -19.43 4.29 -5.39
CA PHE A 199 -20.19 5.29 -4.66
C PHE A 199 -21.64 5.39 -5.14
N ASP A 200 -21.88 5.32 -6.45
CA ASP A 200 -23.25 5.28 -7.01
C ASP A 200 -24.01 4.06 -6.45
N LEU A 201 -23.35 2.91 -6.29
CA LEU A 201 -23.96 1.71 -5.69
C LEU A 201 -24.26 1.91 -4.19
N ILE A 202 -23.32 2.48 -3.43
CA ILE A 202 -23.50 2.73 -1.99
C ILE A 202 -24.65 3.73 -1.75
N ASP A 203 -24.73 4.78 -2.55
CA ASP A 203 -25.74 5.84 -2.40
C ASP A 203 -27.14 5.38 -2.82
N THR A 204 -27.24 4.43 -3.77
CA THR A 204 -28.53 3.93 -4.28
C THR A 204 -29.02 2.66 -3.60
N THR A 205 -28.11 1.87 -3.01
CA THR A 205 -28.47 0.59 -2.37
C THR A 205 -28.44 0.76 -0.86
N PRO A 206 -29.59 0.53 -0.15
CA PRO A 206 -29.56 0.48 1.31
C PRO A 206 -28.58 -0.62 1.75
N LEU A 207 -27.43 -0.25 2.31
CA LEU A 207 -26.42 -1.19 2.82
C LEU A 207 -27.03 -2.20 3.83
N GLU A 208 -28.09 -1.80 4.53
CA GLU A 208 -28.87 -2.67 5.42
C GLU A 208 -29.41 -3.90 4.68
N SER A 209 -29.96 -3.73 3.48
CA SER A 209 -30.51 -4.83 2.69
C SER A 209 -29.43 -5.80 2.20
N VAL A 210 -28.24 -5.30 1.86
CA VAL A 210 -27.10 -6.13 1.46
C VAL A 210 -26.55 -6.93 2.65
N ILE A 211 -26.46 -6.30 3.82
CA ILE A 211 -26.01 -6.94 5.06
C ILE A 211 -27.03 -8.02 5.50
N ASP A 212 -28.32 -7.74 5.42
CA ASP A 212 -29.35 -8.69 5.79
C ASP A 212 -29.40 -9.88 4.83
N PHE A 213 -29.21 -9.64 3.53
CA PHE A 213 -29.08 -10.71 2.54
C PHE A 213 -27.82 -11.57 2.80
N GLY A 214 -26.69 -10.95 3.11
CA GLY A 214 -25.46 -11.67 3.49
C GLY A 214 -25.63 -12.55 4.73
N LYS A 215 -26.30 -12.03 5.78
CA LYS A 215 -26.64 -12.81 6.98
C LYS A 215 -27.58 -13.97 6.69
N PHE A 216 -28.57 -13.76 5.81
CA PHE A 216 -29.46 -14.81 5.35
C PHE A 216 -28.68 -15.95 4.68
N LEU A 217 -27.78 -15.62 3.72
CA LEU A 217 -26.96 -16.61 3.03
C LEU A 217 -26.04 -17.41 3.95
N ILE A 218 -25.44 -16.76 4.95
CA ILE A 218 -24.59 -17.43 5.95
C ILE A 218 -25.45 -18.38 6.81
N LYS A 219 -26.61 -17.95 7.23
CA LYS A 219 -27.52 -18.77 8.06
C LYS A 219 -28.04 -20.00 7.33
N GLU A 220 -28.30 -19.87 6.03
CA GLU A 220 -28.76 -21.01 5.21
C GLU A 220 -27.63 -22.00 4.84
N LYS A 221 -26.37 -21.54 4.72
CA LYS A 221 -25.22 -22.43 4.47
C LYS A 221 -24.71 -23.16 5.72
N LEU A 222 -25.12 -22.73 6.93
CA LEU A 222 -24.73 -23.35 8.19
C LEU A 222 -25.81 -24.34 8.74
N LYS A 223 -26.86 -24.62 7.95
CA LYS A 223 -27.76 -25.74 8.13
C LYS A 223 -27.40 -26.87 7.18
#